data_a2eb90360f0b8654d5f5f31ffea22761
#
_entry.id   a2eb90360f0b8654d5f5f31ffea22761
#
_cell.length_a   1.000
_cell.length_b   1.000
_cell.length_c   1.000
_cell.angle_alpha   90.00
_cell.angle_beta   90.00
_cell.angle_gamma   90.00
#
_symmetry.space_group_name_H-M   'P 1'
#
loop_
_entity.id
_entity.type
_entity.pdbx_description
1 polymer ?
#
loop_
_entity_poly.entity_id
_entity_poly.type
_entity_poly.pdbx_seq_one_letter_code
_entity_poly.pdbx_strand_id
1 'polypeptide(L)'
;MILLVGIIVVFSMLHPSYSQLSKSGSMLENGVWQTKVGKQVQITTDVTNGQDRSQPFASIVQIQNGDGIVESLSWITGSLDAGQSLNPSQSWIPTLPGNYTAQIFVWESVNNPDALSPPVTMKILVL
;
A
#
# COMPACT_ATOMS: atom_id res chain seq x y z
N MET A 1 -9.32 18.46 0.12
CA MET A 1 -8.25 17.93 1.02
C MET A 1 -7.96 16.50 0.65
N ILE A 2 -6.70 16.11 0.66
CA ILE A 2 -6.25 14.75 0.36
C ILE A 2 -5.73 14.13 1.65
N LEU A 3 -6.18 12.91 1.96
CA LEU A 3 -5.56 12.09 2.99
C LEU A 3 -4.35 11.40 2.37
N LEU A 4 -3.17 11.70 2.88
CA LEU A 4 -1.94 11.09 2.43
C LEU A 4 -1.50 10.04 3.45
N VAL A 5 -1.33 8.81 2.97
CA VAL A 5 -0.85 7.69 3.77
C VAL A 5 0.43 7.18 3.14
N GLY A 6 1.51 7.19 3.90
CA GLY A 6 2.79 6.69 3.46
C GLY A 6 3.11 5.35 4.09
N ILE A 7 3.58 4.42 3.29
CA ILE A 7 4.00 3.09 3.72
C ILE A 7 5.40 2.83 3.18
N ILE A 8 6.29 2.36 4.05
CA ILE A 8 7.63 1.98 3.65
C ILE A 8 7.70 0.45 3.56
N VAL A 9 8.10 -0.03 2.39
CA VAL A 9 8.26 -1.46 2.13
C VAL A 9 9.69 -1.69 1.63
N VAL A 10 10.41 -2.57 2.33
CA VAL A 10 11.75 -2.98 1.96
C VAL A 10 11.74 -4.48 1.71
N PHE A 11 12.30 -4.92 0.59
CA PHE A 11 12.42 -6.34 0.32
C PHE A 11 13.88 -6.74 0.04
N SER A 12 14.21 -7.99 0.41
CA SER A 12 15.55 -8.54 0.32
C SER A 12 15.47 -10.04 0.06
N MET A 13 16.49 -10.59 -0.60
CA MET A 13 16.59 -12.02 -0.82
C MET A 13 16.75 -12.84 0.46
N LEU A 14 17.42 -12.29 1.46
CA LEU A 14 17.88 -13.04 2.62
C LEU A 14 16.98 -12.88 3.84
N HIS A 15 16.17 -11.85 3.86
CA HIS A 15 15.35 -11.54 5.02
C HIS A 15 13.94 -11.16 4.56
N PRO A 16 12.92 -11.53 5.33
CA PRO A 16 11.60 -10.98 5.09
C PRO A 16 11.66 -9.46 5.20
N SER A 17 11.03 -8.78 4.27
CA SER A 17 10.94 -7.34 4.31
C SER A 17 10.04 -6.91 5.45
N TYR A 18 10.24 -5.71 5.91
CA TYR A 18 9.33 -5.06 6.84
C TYR A 18 8.65 -3.90 6.15
N SER A 19 7.52 -3.50 6.68
CA SER A 19 6.80 -2.33 6.22
C SER A 19 6.50 -1.43 7.40
N GLN A 20 6.51 -0.12 7.13
CA GLN A 20 6.28 0.89 8.14
C GLN A 20 5.27 1.90 7.61
N LEU A 21 4.28 2.23 8.43
CA LEU A 21 3.30 3.23 8.12
C LEU A 21 3.85 4.61 8.48
N SER A 22 3.87 5.54 7.53
CA SER A 22 4.27 6.92 7.82
C SER A 22 3.08 7.71 8.38
N LYS A 23 3.39 8.69 9.21
CA LYS A 23 2.37 9.51 9.87
C LYS A 23 2.02 10.72 9.00
N SER A 24 1.30 10.53 7.92
CA SER A 24 0.71 11.65 7.22
C SER A 24 -0.80 11.47 7.17
N GLY A 25 -1.55 12.52 7.41
CA GLY A 25 -3.01 12.47 7.49
C GLY A 25 -3.52 12.25 8.91
N SER A 26 -4.78 11.92 9.04
CA SER A 26 -5.48 11.79 10.32
C SER A 26 -5.54 10.33 10.75
N MET A 27 -4.55 9.88 11.53
CA MET A 27 -4.57 8.56 12.12
C MET A 27 -5.17 8.63 13.53
N LEU A 28 -6.12 7.76 13.83
CA LEU A 28 -6.67 7.60 15.16
C LEU A 28 -5.72 6.79 16.05
N GLU A 29 -5.86 6.92 17.39
CA GLU A 29 -4.98 6.26 18.36
C GLU A 29 -4.91 4.75 18.21
N ASN A 30 -6.00 4.13 17.74
CA ASN A 30 -6.07 2.68 17.54
C ASN A 30 -5.50 2.22 16.20
N GLY A 31 -4.79 3.07 15.48
CA GLY A 31 -4.19 2.73 14.18
C GLY A 31 -5.17 2.77 13.01
N VAL A 32 -6.30 3.42 13.16
CA VAL A 32 -7.29 3.59 12.09
C VAL A 32 -7.13 4.96 11.46
N TRP A 33 -7.05 5.01 10.13
CA TRP A 33 -7.06 6.27 9.39
C TRP A 33 -8.50 6.73 9.21
N GLN A 34 -8.74 8.02 9.33
CA GLN A 34 -10.07 8.59 9.20
C GLN A 34 -10.13 9.57 8.04
N THR A 35 -11.18 9.45 7.24
CA THR A 35 -11.45 10.36 6.14
C THR A 35 -12.96 10.55 5.99
N LYS A 36 -13.37 11.21 4.92
CA LYS A 36 -14.79 11.47 4.62
C LYS A 36 -15.11 11.01 3.20
N VAL A 37 -16.40 10.71 2.97
CA VAL A 37 -16.92 10.44 1.63
C VAL A 37 -16.54 11.58 0.68
N GLY A 38 -16.11 11.24 -0.52
CA GLY A 38 -15.74 12.20 -1.55
C GLY A 38 -14.34 12.79 -1.42
N LYS A 39 -13.61 12.49 -0.33
CA LYS A 39 -12.23 12.93 -0.15
C LYS A 39 -11.28 11.91 -0.75
N GLN A 40 -10.36 12.37 -1.60
CA GLN A 40 -9.35 11.50 -2.18
C GLN A 40 -8.41 10.97 -1.10
N VAL A 41 -8.24 9.66 -1.08
CA VAL A 41 -7.23 8.97 -0.27
C VAL A 41 -6.08 8.63 -1.20
N GLN A 42 -4.87 9.06 -0.84
CA GLN A 42 -3.67 8.75 -1.60
C GLN A 42 -2.77 7.86 -0.75
N ILE A 43 -2.47 6.68 -1.27
CA ILE A 43 -1.63 5.69 -0.60
C ILE A 43 -0.28 5.68 -1.30
N THR A 44 0.75 6.10 -0.59
CA THR A 44 2.14 6.11 -1.09
C THR A 44 2.92 5.00 -0.42
N THR A 45 3.57 4.19 -1.24
CA THR A 45 4.38 3.07 -0.78
C THR A 45 5.84 3.34 -1.11
N ASP A 46 6.71 3.36 -0.10
CA ASP A 46 8.14 3.45 -0.32
C ASP A 46 8.68 2.04 -0.50
N VAL A 47 9.11 1.72 -1.72
CA VAL A 47 9.61 0.39 -2.08
C VAL A 47 11.10 0.50 -2.29
N THR A 48 11.88 -0.30 -1.55
CA THR A 48 13.34 -0.34 -1.66
C THR A 48 13.80 -1.76 -1.97
N ASN A 49 14.62 -1.89 -3.01
CA ASN A 49 15.26 -3.16 -3.34
C ASN A 49 16.52 -3.35 -2.49
N GLY A 50 16.42 -4.17 -1.44
CA GLY A 50 17.56 -4.50 -0.57
C GLY A 50 18.45 -5.62 -1.10
N GLN A 51 18.19 -6.10 -2.32
CA GLN A 51 19.00 -7.14 -2.95
C GLN A 51 20.19 -6.52 -3.68
N ASP A 52 21.16 -7.37 -4.04
CA ASP A 52 22.35 -6.99 -4.80
C ASP A 52 22.17 -7.14 -6.32
N ARG A 53 20.93 -7.27 -6.77
CA ARG A 53 20.55 -7.46 -8.18
C ARG A 53 19.28 -6.67 -8.48
N SER A 54 19.02 -6.45 -9.76
CA SER A 54 17.76 -5.86 -10.22
C SER A 54 16.59 -6.79 -9.91
N GLN A 55 15.45 -6.21 -9.58
CA GLN A 55 14.24 -6.93 -9.23
C GLN A 55 13.01 -6.30 -9.88
N PRO A 56 12.30 -7.01 -10.75
CA PRO A 56 10.98 -6.61 -11.17
C PRO A 56 10.00 -6.68 -10.01
N PHE A 57 9.04 -5.77 -9.97
CA PHE A 57 8.03 -5.76 -8.92
C PHE A 57 6.68 -5.28 -9.43
N ALA A 58 5.62 -5.65 -8.69
CA ALA A 58 4.29 -5.07 -8.80
C ALA A 58 3.87 -4.64 -7.40
N SER A 59 3.55 -3.37 -7.24
CA SER A 59 2.96 -2.84 -6.01
C SER A 59 1.46 -2.75 -6.20
N ILE A 60 0.71 -3.52 -5.42
CA ILE A 60 -0.73 -3.72 -5.58
C ILE A 60 -1.43 -3.18 -4.35
N VAL A 61 -2.44 -2.35 -4.55
CA VAL A 61 -3.30 -1.84 -3.48
C VAL A 61 -4.72 -2.35 -3.70
N GLN A 62 -5.24 -3.07 -2.71
CA GLN A 62 -6.60 -3.59 -2.69
C GLN A 62 -7.36 -2.97 -1.53
N ILE A 63 -8.54 -2.42 -1.81
CA ILE A 63 -9.40 -1.83 -0.79
C ILE A 63 -10.69 -2.61 -0.74
N GLN A 64 -11.02 -3.13 0.44
CA GLN A 64 -12.24 -3.87 0.70
C GLN A 64 -13.14 -3.09 1.66
N ASN A 65 -14.46 -3.23 1.47
CA ASN A 65 -15.43 -2.69 2.42
C ASN A 65 -15.58 -3.62 3.64
N GLY A 66 -16.48 -3.26 4.57
CA GLY A 66 -16.70 -4.03 5.79
C GLY A 66 -17.24 -5.45 5.56
N ASP A 67 -17.79 -5.73 4.39
CA ASP A 67 -18.30 -7.05 4.01
C ASP A 67 -17.25 -7.88 3.26
N GLY A 68 -16.02 -7.37 3.13
CA GLY A 68 -14.95 -8.07 2.43
C GLY A 68 -15.01 -7.97 0.92
N ILE A 69 -15.86 -7.08 0.39
CA ILE A 69 -15.99 -6.88 -1.05
C ILE A 69 -14.93 -5.89 -1.51
N VAL A 70 -14.20 -6.25 -2.58
CA VAL A 70 -13.19 -5.38 -3.17
C VAL A 70 -13.87 -4.23 -3.89
N GLU A 71 -13.56 -3.02 -3.47
CA GLU A 71 -14.09 -1.79 -4.05
C GLU A 71 -13.08 -1.07 -4.93
N SER A 72 -11.79 -1.31 -4.71
CA SER A 72 -10.72 -0.74 -5.51
C SER A 72 -9.56 -1.70 -5.57
N LEU A 73 -9.01 -1.85 -6.77
CA LEU A 73 -7.81 -2.64 -7.01
C LEU A 73 -6.97 -1.90 -8.03
N SER A 74 -5.75 -1.54 -7.65
CA SER A 74 -4.84 -0.81 -8.51
C SER A 74 -3.42 -1.35 -8.32
N TRP A 75 -2.59 -1.19 -9.34
CA TRP A 75 -1.21 -1.65 -9.27
C TRP A 75 -0.29 -0.79 -10.12
N ILE A 76 0.98 -0.78 -9.75
CA ILE A 76 2.07 -0.15 -10.47
C ILE A 76 3.17 -1.19 -10.61
N THR A 77 3.68 -1.36 -11.82
CA THR A 77 4.77 -2.28 -12.09
C THR A 77 6.03 -1.52 -12.45
N GLY A 78 7.17 -2.14 -12.20
CA GLY A 78 8.46 -1.57 -12.54
C GLY A 78 9.58 -2.55 -12.26
N SER A 79 10.80 -2.04 -12.31
CA SER A 79 11.99 -2.78 -11.94
C SER A 79 12.91 -1.85 -11.16
N LEU A 80 13.47 -2.36 -10.07
CA LEU A 80 14.41 -1.61 -9.24
C LEU A 80 15.80 -2.22 -9.36
N ASP A 81 16.79 -1.36 -9.58
CA ASP A 81 18.18 -1.77 -9.50
C ASP A 81 18.55 -2.07 -8.04
N ALA A 82 19.71 -2.72 -7.86
CA ALA A 82 20.21 -3.01 -6.52
C ALA A 82 20.29 -1.74 -5.68
N GLY A 83 19.62 -1.74 -4.52
CA GLY A 83 19.61 -0.61 -3.59
C GLY A 83 18.73 0.55 -3.99
N GLN A 84 18.05 0.47 -5.14
CA GLN A 84 17.18 1.55 -5.62
C GLN A 84 15.87 1.60 -4.85
N SER A 85 15.32 2.81 -4.70
CA SER A 85 14.01 3.04 -4.09
C SER A 85 13.07 3.76 -5.05
N LEU A 86 11.78 3.51 -4.88
CA LEU A 86 10.72 4.17 -5.64
C LEU A 86 9.51 4.38 -4.72
N ASN A 87 8.76 5.45 -4.97
CA ASN A 87 7.60 5.84 -4.15
C ASN A 87 6.33 5.84 -4.99
N PRO A 88 5.82 4.67 -5.39
CA PRO A 88 4.56 4.63 -6.13
C PRO A 88 3.40 5.12 -5.27
N SER A 89 2.48 5.84 -5.89
CA SER A 89 1.31 6.40 -5.22
C SER A 89 0.06 6.06 -6.00
N GLN A 90 -0.99 5.67 -5.27
CA GLN A 90 -2.25 5.26 -5.85
C GLN A 90 -3.39 5.93 -5.09
N SER A 91 -4.44 6.30 -5.81
CA SER A 91 -5.55 7.08 -5.27
C SER A 91 -6.84 6.29 -5.23
N TRP A 92 -7.66 6.59 -4.24
CA TRP A 92 -9.00 6.06 -4.10
C TRP A 92 -9.92 7.14 -3.53
N ILE A 93 -11.15 7.22 -4.03
CA ILE A 93 -12.15 8.15 -3.52
C ILE A 93 -13.32 7.33 -2.98
N PRO A 94 -13.54 7.30 -1.65
CA PRO A 94 -14.66 6.56 -1.07
C PRO A 94 -15.99 7.24 -1.44
N THR A 95 -16.99 6.43 -1.76
CA THR A 95 -18.31 6.89 -2.14
C THR A 95 -19.34 6.65 -1.06
N LEU A 96 -19.07 5.77 -0.11
CA LEU A 96 -19.97 5.43 0.99
C LEU A 96 -19.21 5.45 2.32
N PRO A 97 -19.87 5.88 3.41
CA PRO A 97 -19.28 5.79 4.73
C PRO A 97 -19.17 4.33 5.19
N GLY A 98 -18.24 4.07 6.08
CA GLY A 98 -18.05 2.74 6.65
C GLY A 98 -16.60 2.45 6.97
N ASN A 99 -16.36 1.19 7.34
CA ASN A 99 -15.03 0.68 7.63
C ASN A 99 -14.47 -0.03 6.41
N TYR A 100 -13.25 0.34 6.05
CA TYR A 100 -12.55 -0.24 4.90
C TYR A 100 -11.20 -0.81 5.35
N THR A 101 -10.73 -1.79 4.60
CA THR A 101 -9.40 -2.36 4.79
C THR A 101 -8.63 -2.22 3.49
N ALA A 102 -7.48 -1.56 3.56
CA ALA A 102 -6.54 -1.49 2.46
C ALA A 102 -5.42 -2.50 2.70
N GLN A 103 -5.11 -3.30 1.69
CA GLN A 103 -4.00 -4.23 1.71
C GLN A 103 -3.04 -3.87 0.60
N ILE A 104 -1.76 -3.84 0.93
CA ILE A 104 -0.70 -3.54 -0.02
C ILE A 104 0.17 -4.79 -0.16
N PHE A 105 0.33 -5.21 -1.41
CA PHE A 105 1.16 -6.36 -1.76
C PHE A 105 2.30 -5.89 -2.66
N VAL A 106 3.49 -6.41 -2.43
CA VAL A 106 4.61 -6.25 -3.36
C VAL A 106 5.01 -7.65 -3.84
N TRP A 107 4.71 -7.90 -5.10
CA TRP A 107 4.94 -9.19 -5.76
C TRP A 107 5.99 -9.03 -6.86
N GLU A 108 6.49 -10.15 -7.37
CA GLU A 108 7.39 -10.12 -8.53
C GLU A 108 6.71 -9.55 -9.77
N SER A 109 5.43 -9.88 -9.99
CA SER A 109 4.61 -9.33 -11.06
C SER A 109 3.13 -9.52 -10.72
N VAL A 110 2.25 -8.89 -11.49
CA VAL A 110 0.80 -9.06 -11.34
C VAL A 110 0.40 -10.53 -11.57
N ASN A 111 1.07 -11.21 -12.49
CA ASN A 111 0.80 -12.60 -12.83
C ASN A 111 1.61 -13.61 -12.01
N ASN A 112 2.54 -13.14 -11.19
CA ASN A 112 3.35 -13.98 -10.33
C ASN A 112 3.24 -13.48 -8.90
N PRO A 113 2.43 -14.15 -8.04
CA PRO A 113 2.16 -13.69 -6.69
C PRO A 113 3.27 -14.01 -5.69
N ASP A 114 4.47 -14.33 -6.16
CA ASP A 114 5.61 -14.51 -5.26
C ASP A 114 5.88 -13.21 -4.53
N ALA A 115 5.66 -13.22 -3.24
CA ALA A 115 5.76 -12.04 -2.40
C ALA A 115 7.23 -11.61 -2.21
N LEU A 116 7.51 -10.34 -2.52
CA LEU A 116 8.82 -9.74 -2.24
C LEU A 116 8.89 -9.17 -0.83
N SER A 117 7.73 -8.93 -0.22
CA SER A 117 7.64 -8.48 1.17
C SER A 117 6.32 -8.97 1.77
N PRO A 118 6.21 -9.02 3.11
CA PRO A 118 4.94 -9.31 3.76
C PRO A 118 3.87 -8.28 3.37
N PRO A 119 2.60 -8.67 3.23
CA PRO A 119 1.54 -7.71 2.96
C PRO A 119 1.34 -6.75 4.12
N VAL A 120 0.96 -5.52 3.80
CA VAL A 120 0.63 -4.49 4.79
C VAL A 120 -0.87 -4.29 4.78
N THR A 121 -1.46 -4.25 5.96
CA THR A 121 -2.90 -4.03 6.13
C THR A 121 -3.12 -2.73 6.89
N MET A 122 -4.04 -1.92 6.38
CA MET A 122 -4.44 -0.65 6.98
C MET A 122 -5.95 -0.61 7.15
N LYS A 123 -6.40 0.01 8.23
CA LYS A 123 -7.80 0.25 8.48
C LYS A 123 -8.15 1.71 8.19
N ILE A 124 -9.24 1.92 7.46
CA ILE A 124 -9.71 3.26 7.09
C ILE A 124 -11.17 3.38 7.49
N LEU A 125 -11.47 4.41 8.29
CA LEU A 125 -12.84 4.77 8.63
C LEU A 125 -13.27 5.94 7.75
N VAL A 126 -14.35 5.78 7.01
CA VAL A 126 -14.93 6.82 6.16
C VAL A 126 -16.21 7.32 6.81
N LEU A 127 -16.26 8.60 7.07
CA LEU A 127 -17.40 9.26 7.69
C LEU A 127 -18.33 9.92 6.65
#